data_4f84ba88cf8fb0380619ddd5df964219
#
_entry.id   4f84ba88cf8fb0380619ddd5df964219
#
_cell.length_a   1.000
_cell.length_b   1.000
_cell.length_c   1.000
_cell.angle_alpha   90.00
_cell.angle_beta   90.00
_cell.angle_gamma   90.00
#
_symmetry.space_group_name_H-M   'P 1'
#
loop_
_entity.id
_entity.type
_entity.pdbx_description
1 polymer ?
#
loop_
_entity_poly.entity_id
_entity_poly.type
_entity_poly.pdbx_seq_one_letter_code
_entity_poly.pdbx_strand_id
1 'polypeptide(L)'
;MNKLSVIFFALCFGCFFVSAQNSVVMQNAESEMAALQDSMFHAVSDNERFNANERFVEKLENCLEMQNSFRYDFALLDRISILTSKDKRFKIFTWAIVSSEGEFFNYGFVQAENEASGEYEVYKLMARNDDIYSPQEQKLSDTCWFGAVYYELITTKHENITYYTLLGWDGKDIYSRRKVIEPVTFKHNSGRPSFGAPVFYKQKGIRRMIFEYAPDVAFNLI
;
A
#
# COMPACT_ATOMS: atom_id res chain seq x y z
N MET A 1 -43.28 -27.92 -0.91
CA MET A 1 -42.13 -27.02 -0.72
C MET A 1 -40.90 -27.90 -0.76
N ASN A 2 -40.06 -27.72 -1.82
CA ASN A 2 -38.93 -28.61 -2.06
C ASN A 2 -37.82 -28.36 -1.02
N LYS A 3 -37.26 -29.41 -0.44
CA LYS A 3 -36.13 -29.38 0.50
C LYS A 3 -34.91 -28.61 -0.07
N LEU A 4 -34.77 -28.51 -1.39
CA LEU A 4 -33.74 -27.74 -2.09
C LEU A 4 -33.89 -26.23 -1.88
N SER A 5 -35.11 -25.70 -1.86
CA SER A 5 -35.37 -24.25 -1.66
C SER A 5 -35.01 -23.76 -0.26
N VAL A 6 -35.19 -24.65 0.75
CA VAL A 6 -34.87 -24.31 2.15
C VAL A 6 -33.35 -24.28 2.39
N ILE A 7 -32.59 -25.19 1.73
CA ILE A 7 -31.11 -25.21 1.83
C ILE A 7 -30.49 -23.99 1.18
N PHE A 8 -31.02 -23.54 0.02
CA PHE A 8 -30.53 -22.33 -0.67
C PHE A 8 -30.77 -21.06 0.14
N PHE A 9 -31.93 -20.98 0.83
CA PHE A 9 -32.26 -19.82 1.68
C PHE A 9 -31.40 -19.76 2.95
N ALA A 10 -31.05 -20.90 3.54
CA ALA A 10 -30.18 -20.98 4.72
C ALA A 10 -28.73 -20.62 4.40
N LEU A 11 -28.21 -20.99 3.21
CA LEU A 11 -26.87 -20.62 2.75
C LEU A 11 -26.74 -19.11 2.47
N CYS A 12 -27.74 -18.49 1.85
CA CYS A 12 -27.74 -17.04 1.62
C CYS A 12 -27.81 -16.26 2.94
N PHE A 13 -28.55 -16.71 3.92
CA PHE A 13 -28.70 -16.03 5.22
C PHE A 13 -27.40 -16.09 6.02
N GLY A 14 -26.65 -17.20 5.98
CA GLY A 14 -25.35 -17.35 6.63
C GLY A 14 -24.29 -16.39 6.08
N CYS A 15 -24.24 -16.18 4.75
CA CYS A 15 -23.30 -15.25 4.12
C CYS A 15 -23.57 -13.79 4.51
N PHE A 16 -24.82 -13.38 4.69
CA PHE A 16 -25.15 -12.01 5.12
C PHE A 16 -24.71 -11.72 6.55
N PHE A 17 -24.82 -12.68 7.46
CA PHE A 17 -24.40 -12.51 8.86
C PHE A 17 -22.88 -12.39 8.98
N VAL A 18 -22.10 -13.20 8.26
CA VAL A 18 -20.63 -13.14 8.27
C VAL A 18 -20.15 -11.80 7.71
N SER A 19 -20.74 -11.33 6.62
CA SER A 19 -20.35 -10.04 6.01
C SER A 19 -20.65 -8.85 6.93
N ALA A 20 -21.78 -8.84 7.62
CA ALA A 20 -22.14 -7.79 8.57
C ALA A 20 -21.23 -7.80 9.80
N GLN A 21 -20.87 -8.96 10.31
CA GLN A 21 -19.96 -9.11 11.44
C GLN A 21 -18.55 -8.63 11.10
N ASN A 22 -18.01 -8.96 9.93
CA ASN A 22 -16.72 -8.48 9.47
C ASN A 22 -16.69 -6.96 9.31
N SER A 23 -17.78 -6.35 8.84
CA SER A 23 -17.89 -4.89 8.74
C SER A 23 -17.79 -4.20 10.11
N VAL A 24 -18.45 -4.70 11.14
CA VAL A 24 -18.38 -4.15 12.51
C VAL A 24 -16.98 -4.32 13.10
N VAL A 25 -16.35 -5.48 12.87
CA VAL A 25 -14.97 -5.75 13.33
C VAL A 25 -13.99 -4.78 12.68
N MET A 26 -14.10 -4.57 11.35
CA MET A 26 -13.26 -3.61 10.62
C MET A 26 -13.47 -2.17 11.10
N GLN A 27 -14.71 -1.74 11.36
CA GLN A 27 -15.01 -0.41 11.88
C GLN A 27 -14.39 -0.16 13.25
N ASN A 28 -14.48 -1.14 14.16
CA ASN A 28 -13.88 -1.05 15.49
C ASN A 28 -12.34 -0.98 15.39
N ALA A 29 -11.74 -1.85 14.58
CA ALA A 29 -10.30 -1.85 14.37
C ALA A 29 -9.82 -0.56 13.70
N GLU A 30 -10.57 -0.02 12.74
CA GLU A 30 -10.27 1.26 12.11
C GLU A 30 -10.30 2.42 13.11
N SER A 31 -11.29 2.45 14.01
CA SER A 31 -11.37 3.46 15.07
C SER A 31 -10.17 3.39 16.02
N GLU A 32 -9.70 2.18 16.37
CA GLU A 32 -8.49 1.99 17.16
C GLU A 32 -7.23 2.41 16.39
N MET A 33 -7.14 2.09 15.10
CA MET A 33 -6.05 2.53 14.22
C MET A 33 -6.02 4.04 14.05
N ALA A 34 -7.17 4.71 13.94
CA ALA A 34 -7.27 6.16 13.87
C ALA A 34 -6.71 6.82 15.15
N ALA A 35 -6.97 6.26 16.32
CA ALA A 35 -6.37 6.74 17.58
C ALA A 35 -4.84 6.51 17.61
N LEU A 36 -4.34 5.41 17.05
CA LEU A 36 -2.91 5.13 16.96
C LEU A 36 -2.18 6.11 16.02
N GLN A 37 -2.82 6.58 14.95
CA GLN A 37 -2.23 7.57 14.05
C GLN A 37 -1.79 8.83 14.77
N ASP A 38 -2.53 9.27 15.78
CA ASP A 38 -2.13 10.46 16.54
C ASP A 38 -0.80 10.26 17.26
N SER A 39 -0.62 9.12 17.92
CA SER A 39 0.66 8.77 18.56
C SER A 39 1.77 8.54 17.53
N MET A 40 1.50 7.90 16.40
CA MET A 40 2.48 7.64 15.34
C MET A 40 3.09 8.93 14.79
N PHE A 41 2.29 9.98 14.64
CA PHE A 41 2.72 11.21 13.97
C PHE A 41 3.04 12.37 14.94
N HIS A 42 2.56 12.35 16.19
CA HIS A 42 2.69 13.48 17.11
C HIS A 42 3.30 13.16 18.48
N ALA A 43 3.49 11.88 18.84
CA ALA A 43 4.16 11.56 20.08
C ALA A 43 5.56 12.18 20.15
N VAL A 44 5.99 12.61 21.32
CA VAL A 44 7.28 13.29 21.52
C VAL A 44 8.44 12.31 21.43
N SER A 45 8.27 11.09 21.95
CA SER A 45 9.34 10.09 21.98
C SER A 45 9.23 9.13 20.78
N ASP A 46 10.39 8.75 20.25
CA ASP A 46 10.47 7.74 19.18
C ASP A 46 9.89 6.41 19.64
N ASN A 47 10.12 6.01 20.90
CA ASN A 47 9.56 4.78 21.43
C ASN A 47 8.02 4.74 21.35
N GLU A 48 7.35 5.83 21.68
CA GLU A 48 5.89 5.92 21.57
C GLU A 48 5.44 5.89 20.10
N ARG A 49 6.12 6.63 19.22
CA ARG A 49 5.81 6.63 17.78
C ARG A 49 5.92 5.25 17.16
N PHE A 50 7.06 4.58 17.37
CA PHE A 50 7.31 3.27 16.78
C PHE A 50 6.45 2.16 17.41
N ASN A 51 6.20 2.17 18.72
CA ASN A 51 5.27 1.24 19.38
C ASN A 51 3.83 1.41 18.86
N ALA A 52 3.38 2.65 18.66
CA ALA A 52 2.06 2.91 18.08
C ALA A 52 2.00 2.40 16.63
N ASN A 53 3.08 2.62 15.86
CA ASN A 53 3.17 2.13 14.48
C ASN A 53 3.18 0.60 14.40
N GLU A 54 3.89 -0.11 15.26
CA GLU A 54 3.88 -1.58 15.29
C GLU A 54 2.45 -2.13 15.52
N ARG A 55 1.74 -1.57 16.49
CA ARG A 55 0.34 -1.92 16.75
C ARG A 55 -0.58 -1.57 15.59
N PHE A 56 -0.33 -0.44 14.92
CA PHE A 56 -1.07 -0.03 13.74
C PHE A 56 -0.84 -1.02 12.58
N VAL A 57 0.41 -1.38 12.31
CA VAL A 57 0.80 -2.36 11.29
C VAL A 57 0.09 -3.70 11.51
N GLU A 58 0.14 -4.25 12.72
CA GLU A 58 -0.51 -5.51 13.08
C GLU A 58 -2.04 -5.46 12.86
N LYS A 59 -2.69 -4.38 13.33
CA LYS A 59 -4.14 -4.22 13.15
C LYS A 59 -4.54 -4.07 11.68
N LEU A 60 -3.79 -3.29 10.91
CA LEU A 60 -4.06 -3.10 9.50
C LEU A 60 -3.88 -4.41 8.72
N GLU A 61 -2.80 -5.15 8.97
CA GLU A 61 -2.54 -6.46 8.36
C GLU A 61 -3.72 -7.42 8.61
N ASN A 62 -4.14 -7.57 9.87
CA ASN A 62 -5.29 -8.39 10.25
C ASN A 62 -6.60 -7.95 9.57
N CYS A 63 -6.84 -6.65 9.41
CA CYS A 63 -8.02 -6.15 8.69
C CYS A 63 -7.95 -6.44 7.19
N LEU A 64 -6.77 -6.28 6.58
CA LEU A 64 -6.60 -6.51 5.14
C LEU A 64 -6.77 -7.99 4.76
N GLU A 65 -6.45 -8.92 5.66
CA GLU A 65 -6.65 -10.36 5.48
C GLU A 65 -8.12 -10.81 5.62
N MET A 66 -8.99 -9.95 6.16
CA MET A 66 -10.40 -10.29 6.28
C MET A 66 -11.09 -10.36 4.91
N GLN A 67 -12.01 -11.28 4.77
CA GLN A 67 -12.85 -11.39 3.58
C GLN A 67 -13.58 -10.06 3.28
N ASN A 68 -13.58 -9.63 2.03
CA ASN A 68 -14.15 -8.38 1.55
C ASN A 68 -13.46 -7.08 2.03
N SER A 69 -12.32 -7.15 2.71
CA SER A 69 -11.56 -5.97 3.17
C SER A 69 -11.14 -5.04 2.02
N PHE A 70 -10.92 -5.57 0.82
CA PHE A 70 -10.60 -4.76 -0.37
C PHE A 70 -11.68 -3.71 -0.67
N ARG A 71 -12.95 -3.98 -0.35
CA ARG A 71 -14.07 -3.07 -0.59
C ARG A 71 -14.27 -2.04 0.53
N TYR A 72 -13.56 -2.20 1.64
CA TYR A 72 -13.65 -1.29 2.77
C TYR A 72 -12.77 -0.06 2.54
N ASP A 73 -13.31 1.14 2.79
CA ASP A 73 -12.66 2.39 2.37
C ASP A 73 -11.59 2.90 3.35
N PHE A 74 -11.59 2.43 4.62
CA PHE A 74 -10.68 2.91 5.67
C PHE A 74 -10.69 4.44 5.82
N ALA A 75 -11.89 5.04 5.84
CA ALA A 75 -12.10 6.48 5.77
C ALA A 75 -11.52 7.28 6.96
N LEU A 76 -11.30 6.63 8.12
CA LEU A 76 -10.70 7.25 9.29
C LEU A 76 -9.16 7.24 9.26
N LEU A 77 -8.54 6.52 8.31
CA LEU A 77 -7.09 6.46 8.17
C LEU A 77 -6.59 7.57 7.25
N ASP A 78 -6.88 8.82 7.59
CA ASP A 78 -6.66 10.01 6.77
C ASP A 78 -5.19 10.51 6.75
N ARG A 79 -4.33 9.96 7.63
CA ARG A 79 -2.90 10.33 7.73
C ARG A 79 -1.96 9.40 6.99
N ILE A 80 -2.48 8.37 6.35
CA ILE A 80 -1.73 7.48 5.47
C ILE A 80 -2.25 7.59 4.04
N SER A 81 -1.42 7.25 3.08
CA SER A 81 -1.89 7.20 1.70
C SER A 81 -2.55 5.86 1.40
N ILE A 82 -3.75 5.90 0.83
CA ILE A 82 -4.50 4.73 0.36
C ILE A 82 -4.90 4.98 -1.09
N LEU A 83 -4.30 4.25 -2.03
CA LEU A 83 -4.58 4.39 -3.45
C LEU A 83 -5.15 3.08 -4.00
N THR A 84 -6.24 3.19 -4.76
CA THR A 84 -6.87 2.03 -5.41
C THR A 84 -6.81 2.19 -6.92
N SER A 85 -6.39 1.13 -7.64
CA SER A 85 -6.38 1.15 -9.10
C SER A 85 -7.79 1.26 -9.67
N LYS A 86 -7.92 1.97 -10.81
CA LYS A 86 -9.23 2.23 -11.45
C LYS A 86 -9.99 0.94 -11.82
N ASP A 87 -9.26 -0.09 -12.18
CA ASP A 87 -9.77 -1.42 -12.52
C ASP A 87 -9.96 -2.35 -11.31
N LYS A 88 -9.73 -1.83 -10.09
CA LYS A 88 -9.83 -2.59 -8.83
C LYS A 88 -8.86 -3.77 -8.71
N ARG A 89 -7.80 -3.79 -9.50
CA ARG A 89 -6.75 -4.80 -9.47
C ARG A 89 -6.01 -4.85 -8.16
N PHE A 90 -5.72 -3.68 -7.57
CA PHE A 90 -5.01 -3.58 -6.30
C PHE A 90 -5.32 -2.29 -5.55
N LYS A 91 -5.04 -2.33 -4.26
CA LYS A 91 -5.01 -1.19 -3.35
C LYS A 91 -3.63 -1.15 -2.68
N ILE A 92 -3.04 0.03 -2.56
CA ILE A 92 -1.75 0.22 -1.89
C ILE A 92 -1.90 1.22 -0.75
N PHE A 93 -1.31 0.88 0.40
CA PHE A 93 -1.29 1.65 1.63
C PHE A 93 0.16 2.03 1.90
N THR A 94 0.47 3.31 2.08
CA THR A 94 1.84 3.73 2.38
C THR A 94 1.86 4.92 3.33
N TRP A 95 2.83 4.90 4.25
CA TRP A 95 3.11 5.98 5.19
C TRP A 95 4.56 5.97 5.62
N ALA A 96 5.00 7.04 6.30
CA ALA A 96 6.33 7.13 6.87
C ALA A 96 6.26 7.65 8.31
N ILE A 97 7.10 7.11 9.19
CA ILE A 97 7.34 7.61 10.54
C ILE A 97 8.69 8.30 10.53
N VAL A 98 8.76 9.47 11.16
CA VAL A 98 10.00 10.22 11.28
C VAL A 98 10.55 10.09 12.70
N SER A 99 11.85 9.77 12.83
CA SER A 99 12.54 9.74 14.12
C SER A 99 12.86 11.15 14.62
N SER A 100 13.23 11.26 15.89
CA SER A 100 13.73 12.53 16.49
C SER A 100 15.01 13.04 15.80
N GLU A 101 15.76 12.16 15.12
CA GLU A 101 16.95 12.50 14.34
C GLU A 101 16.63 12.95 12.91
N GLY A 102 15.34 12.90 12.51
CA GLY A 102 14.87 13.31 11.18
C GLY A 102 15.02 12.23 10.10
N GLU A 103 15.24 10.99 10.49
CA GLU A 103 15.24 9.84 9.59
C GLU A 103 13.81 9.38 9.31
N PHE A 104 13.53 8.99 8.06
CA PHE A 104 12.21 8.53 7.62
C PHE A 104 12.18 7.01 7.43
N PHE A 105 11.23 6.38 8.09
CA PHE A 105 10.97 4.94 8.02
C PHE A 105 9.68 4.70 7.25
N ASN A 106 9.78 4.12 6.06
CA ASN A 106 8.66 3.88 5.18
C ASN A 106 8.01 2.53 5.46
N TYR A 107 6.68 2.51 5.49
CA TYR A 107 5.82 1.34 5.72
C TYR A 107 4.77 1.24 4.64
N GLY A 108 4.31 0.03 4.37
CA GLY A 108 3.20 -0.15 3.44
C GLY A 108 2.71 -1.57 3.30
N PHE A 109 1.55 -1.67 2.62
CA PHE A 109 0.95 -2.92 2.18
C PHE A 109 0.42 -2.78 0.76
N VAL A 110 0.44 -3.87 0.02
CA VAL A 110 -0.30 -4.02 -1.22
C VAL A 110 -1.32 -5.13 -1.02
N GLN A 111 -2.58 -4.83 -1.29
CA GLN A 111 -3.63 -5.82 -1.42
C GLN A 111 -3.97 -5.97 -2.89
N ALA A 112 -3.71 -7.13 -3.48
CA ALA A 112 -3.84 -7.33 -4.91
C ALA A 112 -4.56 -8.63 -5.26
N GLU A 113 -5.33 -8.59 -6.35
CA GLU A 113 -6.06 -9.74 -6.86
C GLU A 113 -5.09 -10.83 -7.34
N ASN A 114 -5.27 -12.03 -6.82
CA ASN A 114 -4.68 -13.23 -7.37
C ASN A 114 -5.58 -13.74 -8.51
N GLU A 115 -5.11 -13.63 -9.74
CA GLU A 115 -5.89 -14.01 -10.94
C GLU A 115 -6.28 -15.49 -10.98
N ALA A 116 -5.55 -16.35 -10.27
CA ALA A 116 -5.85 -17.78 -10.26
C ALA A 116 -7.00 -18.14 -9.32
N SER A 117 -7.11 -17.45 -8.17
CA SER A 117 -8.17 -17.68 -7.18
C SER A 117 -9.33 -16.69 -7.26
N GLY A 118 -9.09 -15.49 -7.83
CA GLY A 118 -10.02 -14.37 -7.79
C GLY A 118 -10.11 -13.68 -6.42
N GLU A 119 -9.25 -14.08 -5.46
CA GLU A 119 -9.20 -13.51 -4.12
C GLU A 119 -8.11 -12.44 -4.05
N TYR A 120 -8.24 -11.52 -3.08
CA TYR A 120 -7.22 -10.51 -2.82
C TYR A 120 -6.22 -11.01 -1.77
N GLU A 121 -4.95 -10.98 -2.12
CA GLU A 121 -3.85 -11.32 -1.22
C GLU A 121 -3.14 -10.07 -0.71
N VAL A 122 -2.60 -10.15 0.50
CA VAL A 122 -1.93 -9.06 1.20
C VAL A 122 -0.42 -9.26 1.17
N TYR A 123 0.30 -8.21 0.78
CA TYR A 123 1.76 -8.19 0.71
C TYR A 123 2.28 -7.03 1.54
N LYS A 124 2.96 -7.33 2.63
CA LYS A 124 3.67 -6.34 3.45
C LYS A 124 4.91 -5.85 2.72
N LEU A 125 5.07 -4.53 2.64
CA LEU A 125 6.21 -3.91 1.98
C LEU A 125 7.35 -3.72 2.98
N MET A 126 8.52 -4.28 2.67
CA MET A 126 9.72 -4.14 3.47
C MET A 126 10.66 -3.12 2.82
N ALA A 127 10.70 -1.90 3.37
CA ALA A 127 11.62 -0.87 2.91
C ALA A 127 13.07 -1.27 3.21
N ARG A 128 13.94 -1.20 2.20
CA ARG A 128 15.33 -1.60 2.24
C ARG A 128 16.23 -0.63 1.49
N ASN A 129 16.00 0.66 1.64
CA ASN A 129 16.68 1.70 0.85
C ASN A 129 18.19 1.57 0.91
N ASP A 130 18.75 1.24 2.07
CA ASP A 130 20.20 1.11 2.27
C ASP A 130 20.80 -0.15 1.63
N ASP A 131 19.98 -1.16 1.39
CA ASP A 131 20.39 -2.43 0.77
C ASP A 131 20.32 -2.38 -0.77
N ILE A 132 19.77 -1.30 -1.35
CA ILE A 132 19.55 -1.18 -2.79
C ILE A 132 20.69 -0.41 -3.45
N TYR A 133 21.60 -1.13 -4.09
CA TYR A 133 22.80 -0.54 -4.68
C TYR A 133 22.54 0.38 -5.89
N SER A 134 21.63 0.00 -6.79
CA SER A 134 21.26 0.77 -7.99
C SER A 134 19.74 0.94 -8.07
N PRO A 135 19.14 1.80 -7.23
CA PRO A 135 17.68 1.83 -7.08
C PRO A 135 16.93 2.17 -8.37
N GLN A 136 17.53 2.93 -9.29
CA GLN A 136 16.88 3.28 -10.56
C GLN A 136 16.86 2.14 -11.58
N GLU A 137 17.75 1.16 -11.47
CA GLU A 137 17.94 0.08 -12.44
C GLU A 137 17.41 -1.26 -11.98
N GLN A 138 17.23 -1.43 -10.67
CA GLN A 138 16.80 -2.70 -10.10
C GLN A 138 15.30 -2.88 -10.12
N LYS A 139 14.88 -4.11 -10.45
CA LYS A 139 13.52 -4.58 -10.21
C LYS A 139 13.43 -5.04 -8.76
N LEU A 140 12.50 -4.45 -8.02
CA LEU A 140 12.30 -4.72 -6.60
C LEU A 140 11.01 -5.52 -6.35
N SER A 141 10.82 -5.98 -5.12
CA SER A 141 9.68 -6.76 -4.67
C SER A 141 9.10 -6.19 -3.37
N ASP A 142 8.02 -6.79 -2.88
CA ASP A 142 7.47 -6.52 -1.54
C ASP A 142 8.49 -6.72 -0.42
N THR A 143 9.37 -7.72 -0.51
CA THR A 143 10.41 -8.03 0.49
C THR A 143 11.69 -7.19 0.35
N CYS A 144 11.80 -6.41 -0.72
CA CYS A 144 12.86 -5.45 -0.96
C CYS A 144 12.26 -4.28 -1.75
N TRP A 145 11.69 -3.35 -1.03
CA TRP A 145 10.98 -2.18 -1.58
C TRP A 145 11.80 -0.91 -1.36
N PHE A 146 11.79 0.01 -2.34
CA PHE A 146 12.54 1.28 -2.24
C PHE A 146 12.05 2.16 -1.09
N GLY A 147 10.77 2.05 -0.71
CA GLY A 147 10.19 2.87 0.36
C GLY A 147 9.83 4.28 -0.10
N ALA A 148 8.54 4.53 -0.24
CA ALA A 148 8.00 5.86 -0.53
C ALA A 148 6.53 5.95 -0.10
N VAL A 149 6.07 7.14 0.26
CA VAL A 149 4.65 7.43 0.40
C VAL A 149 4.10 7.80 -0.97
N TYR A 150 3.31 6.92 -1.57
CA TYR A 150 2.72 7.17 -2.88
C TYR A 150 1.45 8.01 -2.75
N TYR A 151 1.42 9.14 -3.43
CA TYR A 151 0.30 10.10 -3.37
C TYR A 151 -0.56 10.12 -4.64
N GLU A 152 -0.12 9.47 -5.71
CA GLU A 152 -0.88 9.35 -6.96
C GLU A 152 -0.63 8.00 -7.65
N LEU A 153 -1.68 7.46 -8.25
CA LEU A 153 -1.66 6.24 -9.06
C LEU A 153 -2.23 6.53 -10.44
N ILE A 154 -1.36 6.50 -11.43
CA ILE A 154 -1.69 6.69 -12.83
C ILE A 154 -1.89 5.32 -13.47
N THR A 155 -3.05 5.11 -14.07
CA THR A 155 -3.37 3.89 -14.84
C THR A 155 -3.48 4.25 -16.31
N THR A 156 -2.64 3.64 -17.15
CA THR A 156 -2.66 3.83 -18.60
C THR A 156 -2.85 2.50 -19.32
N LYS A 157 -3.43 2.54 -20.52
CA LYS A 157 -3.57 1.36 -21.40
C LYS A 157 -2.85 1.62 -22.73
N HIS A 158 -2.06 0.62 -23.15
CA HIS A 158 -1.45 0.60 -24.47
C HIS A 158 -1.50 -0.84 -25.01
N GLU A 159 -2.00 -1.03 -26.21
CA GLU A 159 -2.12 -2.36 -26.89
C GLU A 159 -2.76 -3.44 -25.98
N ASN A 160 -3.86 -3.10 -25.30
CA ASN A 160 -4.56 -3.95 -24.32
C ASN A 160 -3.77 -4.31 -23.03
N ILE A 161 -2.57 -3.75 -22.84
CA ILE A 161 -1.80 -3.90 -21.60
C ILE A 161 -2.10 -2.72 -20.69
N THR A 162 -2.43 -3.01 -19.43
CA THR A 162 -2.60 -1.99 -18.39
C THR A 162 -1.28 -1.75 -17.68
N TYR A 163 -0.88 -0.49 -17.59
CA TYR A 163 0.31 -0.03 -16.88
C TYR A 163 -0.11 0.79 -15.67
N TYR A 164 0.54 0.57 -14.54
CA TYR A 164 0.34 1.30 -13.30
C TYR A 164 1.63 2.03 -12.97
N THR A 165 1.52 3.33 -12.72
CA THR A 165 2.65 4.16 -12.32
C THR A 165 2.29 4.91 -11.04
N LEU A 166 3.10 4.72 -10.02
CA LEU A 166 2.98 5.39 -8.73
C LEU A 166 3.85 6.64 -8.72
N LEU A 167 3.32 7.77 -8.27
CA LEU A 167 4.09 8.95 -7.91
C LEU A 167 4.24 8.97 -6.40
N GLY A 168 5.48 9.03 -5.93
CA GLY A 168 5.81 8.89 -4.52
C GLY A 168 6.73 9.98 -4.00
N TRP A 169 6.78 10.06 -2.69
CA TRP A 169 7.68 10.90 -1.93
C TRP A 169 8.38 10.07 -0.85
N ASP A 170 9.69 10.25 -0.75
CA ASP A 170 10.53 9.70 0.31
C ASP A 170 11.20 10.87 1.07
N GLY A 171 10.96 10.91 2.38
CA GLY A 171 11.52 11.93 3.26
C GLY A 171 13.03 11.87 3.40
N LYS A 172 13.61 10.69 3.19
CA LYS A 172 15.02 10.36 3.29
C LYS A 172 15.64 10.80 4.63
N ASP A 173 16.10 12.06 4.72
CA ASP A 173 16.79 12.59 5.89
C ASP A 173 16.57 14.12 6.06
N ILE A 174 17.28 14.75 6.99
CA ILE A 174 17.20 16.21 7.23
C ILE A 174 17.79 17.07 6.10
N TYR A 175 18.62 16.49 5.21
CA TYR A 175 19.35 17.20 4.18
C TYR A 175 18.70 17.19 2.81
N SER A 176 17.92 16.13 2.53
CA SER A 176 17.30 15.96 1.20
C SER A 176 15.99 15.20 1.24
N ARG A 177 15.21 15.37 0.20
CA ARG A 177 13.93 14.69 -0.09
C ARG A 177 14.02 14.05 -1.46
N ARG A 178 13.18 13.03 -1.70
CA ARG A 178 13.10 12.39 -3.01
C ARG A 178 11.67 12.35 -3.53
N LYS A 179 11.52 12.57 -4.83
CA LYS A 179 10.32 12.20 -5.58
C LYS A 179 10.62 10.96 -6.42
N VAL A 180 9.63 10.09 -6.51
CA VAL A 180 9.79 8.78 -7.16
C VAL A 180 8.69 8.60 -8.19
N ILE A 181 9.05 8.21 -9.40
CA ILE A 181 8.14 7.69 -10.41
C ILE A 181 8.39 6.18 -10.49
N GLU A 182 7.44 5.39 -10.05
CA GLU A 182 7.61 3.95 -9.88
C GLU A 182 6.54 3.16 -10.63
N PRO A 183 6.87 2.53 -11.75
CA PRO A 183 6.01 1.55 -12.39
C PRO A 183 5.88 0.30 -11.52
N VAL A 184 4.64 -0.17 -11.33
CA VAL A 184 4.34 -1.41 -10.62
C VAL A 184 3.69 -2.43 -11.56
N THR A 185 4.08 -3.68 -11.43
CA THR A 185 3.53 -4.83 -12.15
C THR A 185 3.21 -5.94 -11.16
N PHE A 186 2.41 -6.92 -11.59
CA PHE A 186 2.00 -8.03 -10.74
C PHE A 186 2.40 -9.36 -11.38
N LYS A 187 2.83 -10.31 -10.55
CA LYS A 187 3.10 -11.68 -11.02
C LYS A 187 1.79 -12.32 -11.47
N HIS A 188 1.82 -12.89 -12.66
CA HIS A 188 0.74 -13.72 -13.14
C HIS A 188 0.46 -14.87 -12.14
N ASN A 189 -0.82 -15.15 -11.90
CA ASN A 189 -1.33 -16.20 -10.99
C ASN A 189 -1.11 -16.01 -9.47
N SER A 190 -0.44 -14.95 -9.01
CA SER A 190 -0.29 -14.72 -7.57
C SER A 190 -0.65 -13.30 -7.14
N GLY A 191 -0.78 -12.34 -8.05
CA GLY A 191 -0.99 -10.95 -7.66
C GLY A 191 0.19 -10.28 -6.94
N ARG A 192 1.31 -10.98 -6.74
CA ARG A 192 2.46 -10.45 -6.00
C ARG A 192 3.06 -9.23 -6.70
N PRO A 193 3.21 -8.08 -6.01
CA PRO A 193 3.71 -6.86 -6.62
C PRO A 193 5.19 -6.94 -6.97
N SER A 194 5.55 -6.24 -8.02
CA SER A 194 6.91 -6.05 -8.46
C SER A 194 7.09 -4.60 -8.87
N PHE A 195 8.03 -3.93 -8.25
CA PHE A 195 8.30 -2.51 -8.40
C PHE A 195 9.45 -2.26 -9.39
N GLY A 196 9.27 -1.28 -10.25
CA GLY A 196 10.22 -0.94 -11.29
C GLY A 196 10.07 -1.80 -12.55
N ALA A 197 9.58 -1.20 -13.62
CA ALA A 197 9.48 -1.78 -14.95
C ALA A 197 10.18 -0.90 -16.00
N PRO A 198 10.74 -1.46 -17.09
CA PRO A 198 11.49 -0.70 -18.10
C PRO A 198 10.52 -0.02 -19.08
N VAL A 199 9.69 0.90 -18.59
CA VAL A 199 8.67 1.61 -19.37
C VAL A 199 9.11 2.99 -19.85
N PHE A 200 10.29 3.47 -19.43
CA PHE A 200 10.76 4.81 -19.73
C PHE A 200 11.36 4.89 -21.15
N TYR A 201 10.71 5.66 -22.03
CA TYR A 201 11.14 5.81 -23.41
C TYR A 201 12.55 6.40 -23.50
N LYS A 202 13.40 5.81 -24.33
CA LYS A 202 14.82 6.19 -24.53
C LYS A 202 15.76 6.04 -23.31
N GLN A 203 15.29 5.56 -22.17
CA GLN A 203 16.11 5.34 -20.99
C GLN A 203 16.27 3.85 -20.73
N LYS A 204 17.12 3.20 -21.54
CA LYS A 204 17.38 1.75 -21.42
C LYS A 204 17.94 1.41 -20.04
N GLY A 205 17.35 0.41 -19.38
CA GLY A 205 17.78 -0.06 -18.06
C GLY A 205 17.09 0.64 -16.90
N ILE A 206 16.59 1.86 -17.08
CA ILE A 206 15.87 2.59 -16.02
C ILE A 206 14.50 1.95 -15.76
N ARG A 207 14.26 1.60 -14.51
CA ARG A 207 13.03 0.96 -14.03
C ARG A 207 12.22 1.84 -13.11
N ARG A 208 12.85 2.87 -12.53
CA ARG A 208 12.27 3.87 -11.62
C ARG A 208 13.06 5.16 -11.79
N MET A 209 12.37 6.29 -11.72
CA MET A 209 13.04 7.59 -11.67
C MET A 209 13.01 8.13 -10.25
N ILE A 210 14.16 8.60 -9.78
CA ILE A 210 14.33 9.21 -8.47
C ILE A 210 14.93 10.59 -8.67
N PHE A 211 14.25 11.60 -8.10
CA PHE A 211 14.67 12.99 -8.12
C PHE A 211 14.95 13.43 -6.69
N GLU A 212 16.21 13.65 -6.38
CA GLU A 212 16.62 14.16 -5.08
C GLU A 212 16.72 15.68 -5.11
N TYR A 213 16.22 16.34 -4.07
CA TYR A 213 16.15 17.80 -3.98
C TYR A 213 16.29 18.27 -2.52
N ALA A 214 16.69 19.53 -2.32
CA ALA A 214 16.83 20.12 -0.99
C ALA A 214 15.46 20.31 -0.30
N PRO A 215 15.36 20.17 1.03
CA PRO A 215 14.09 20.20 1.75
C PRO A 215 13.30 21.51 1.62
N ASP A 216 13.99 22.62 1.34
CA ASP A 216 13.44 23.98 1.18
C ASP A 216 12.97 24.26 -0.25
N VAL A 217 13.18 23.32 -1.19
CA VAL A 217 12.74 23.44 -2.58
C VAL A 217 11.35 22.83 -2.75
N ALA A 218 10.42 23.60 -3.33
CA ALA A 218 9.14 23.05 -3.77
C ALA A 218 9.32 22.30 -5.10
N PHE A 219 9.21 20.97 -5.07
CA PHE A 219 9.32 20.12 -6.24
C PHE A 219 8.07 19.23 -6.38
N ASN A 220 7.31 19.43 -7.46
CA ASN A 220 6.09 18.66 -7.73
C ASN A 220 6.24 17.84 -9.00
N LEU A 221 5.81 16.58 -8.94
CA LEU A 221 5.49 15.75 -10.10
C LEU A 221 3.96 15.82 -10.29
N ILE A 222 3.55 16.18 -11.48
CA ILE A 222 2.14 16.33 -11.88
C ILE A 222 1.91 15.40 -13.09
#